data_26f4ccd4e8ac32e575ac3238a14f609f
#
_entry.id   26f4ccd4e8ac32e575ac3238a14f609f
#
_cell.length_a   1.000
_cell.length_b   1.000
_cell.length_c   1.000
_cell.angle_alpha   90.00
_cell.angle_beta   90.00
_cell.angle_gamma   90.00
#
_symmetry.space_group_name_H-M   'P 1'
#
loop_
_entity.id
_entity.type
_entity.pdbx_description
1 polymer ?
#
loop_
_entity_poly.entity_id
_entity_poly.type
_entity_poly.pdbx_seq_one_letter_code
_entity_poly.pdbx_strand_id
1 'polypeptide(L)'
;MKKIFLANPVIEMLFAIGLSFGTPLHAQTKEPGVTVMSYNLYRGGTMRSQPLSQTAKVIQDANADIVGVQETLSPKVDNAEKLATLLGWNFYVSRRHKCIMTHHKIVDHLDGGIRVKMPSGQHAYIFTLHLASNPYQPYQLLSIRPKWHKHQDTPFIKTETEAIAAAKKARGSEIATLLLQVNSLPDKEAPVFVVGDFNEPSHLDWTNKAAESGRHPIKVAYPTSLAMTRAGFKDAWRTVYPDEMKNPGFTWSPMYKTDEPTTHHDRIDFVYFKGEGVEVIDTKIVGESKENADIVVVPYPSDHRAVVASF
;
A
#
# COMPACT_ATOMS: atom_id res chain seq x y z
N MET A 1 45.98 -75.71 -53.31
CA MET A 1 45.40 -74.35 -53.39
C MET A 1 44.65 -74.09 -52.13
N LYS A 2 45.24 -73.33 -51.17
CA LYS A 2 44.57 -72.96 -49.91
C LYS A 2 44.14 -71.52 -50.03
N LYS A 3 42.83 -71.30 -49.90
CA LYS A 3 42.26 -69.97 -49.81
C LYS A 3 42.33 -69.50 -48.36
N ILE A 4 42.95 -68.36 -48.19
CA ILE A 4 43.02 -67.62 -46.90
C ILE A 4 41.83 -66.66 -46.84
N PHE A 5 40.98 -66.81 -45.82
CA PHE A 5 39.92 -65.84 -45.51
C PHE A 5 40.49 -64.81 -44.52
N LEU A 6 40.48 -63.54 -44.94
CA LEU A 6 40.76 -62.41 -44.08
C LEU A 6 39.45 -61.95 -43.38
N ALA A 7 39.42 -61.93 -42.06
CA ALA A 7 38.33 -61.42 -41.29
C ALA A 7 38.57 -59.91 -41.06
N ASN A 8 37.58 -59.11 -41.37
CA ASN A 8 37.55 -57.69 -41.01
C ASN A 8 36.99 -57.53 -39.57
N PRO A 9 37.59 -56.69 -38.74
CA PRO A 9 36.97 -56.35 -37.46
C PRO A 9 35.97 -55.17 -37.62
N VAL A 10 34.73 -55.41 -37.23
CA VAL A 10 33.71 -54.35 -37.07
C VAL A 10 34.02 -53.60 -35.78
N ILE A 11 34.33 -52.30 -35.92
CA ILE A 11 34.45 -51.38 -34.76
C ILE A 11 33.05 -50.92 -34.41
N GLU A 12 32.52 -51.40 -33.27
CA GLU A 12 31.27 -50.85 -32.68
C GLU A 12 31.62 -49.54 -31.97
N MET A 13 31.08 -48.46 -32.47
CA MET A 13 31.17 -47.12 -31.90
C MET A 13 30.00 -46.92 -30.95
N LEU A 14 30.20 -47.09 -29.66
CA LEU A 14 29.24 -46.76 -28.60
C LEU A 14 29.11 -45.26 -28.46
N PHE A 15 27.98 -44.70 -28.92
CA PHE A 15 27.55 -43.36 -28.63
C PHE A 15 26.97 -43.30 -27.20
N ALA A 16 27.75 -42.78 -26.25
CA ALA A 16 27.22 -42.40 -24.94
C ALA A 16 26.45 -41.11 -25.03
N ILE A 17 25.11 -41.19 -25.02
CA ILE A 17 24.23 -40.00 -24.89
C ILE A 17 24.29 -39.57 -23.42
N GLY A 18 25.06 -38.55 -23.14
CA GLY A 18 25.08 -37.89 -21.84
C GLY A 18 23.78 -37.08 -21.65
N LEU A 19 22.81 -37.62 -20.93
CA LEU A 19 21.68 -36.90 -20.40
C LEU A 19 22.15 -35.95 -19.30
N SER A 20 22.44 -34.73 -19.66
CA SER A 20 22.64 -33.62 -18.72
C SER A 20 21.30 -33.27 -18.06
N PHE A 21 21.07 -33.80 -16.85
CA PHE A 21 20.01 -33.32 -15.99
C PHE A 21 20.38 -31.91 -15.53
N GLY A 22 19.86 -30.89 -16.22
CA GLY A 22 19.87 -29.52 -15.75
C GLY A 22 19.17 -29.47 -14.39
N THR A 23 19.91 -29.19 -13.32
CA THR A 23 19.31 -28.84 -12.03
C THR A 23 18.32 -27.68 -12.25
N PRO A 24 17.06 -27.77 -11.79
CA PRO A 24 16.14 -26.65 -11.90
C PRO A 24 16.78 -25.45 -11.16
N LEU A 25 16.90 -24.34 -11.89
CA LEU A 25 17.27 -23.05 -11.30
C LEU A 25 16.18 -22.73 -10.28
N HIS A 26 16.41 -23.01 -9.01
CA HIS A 26 15.60 -22.46 -7.95
C HIS A 26 15.77 -20.95 -8.05
N ALA A 27 14.72 -20.25 -8.49
CA ALA A 27 14.64 -18.81 -8.32
C ALA A 27 14.81 -18.56 -6.82
N GLN A 28 15.97 -18.05 -6.42
CA GLN A 28 16.16 -17.57 -5.06
C GLN A 28 15.12 -16.48 -4.84
N THR A 29 14.09 -16.79 -4.06
CA THR A 29 13.17 -15.77 -3.57
C THR A 29 14.00 -14.85 -2.69
N LYS A 30 14.18 -13.61 -3.15
CA LYS A 30 14.88 -12.58 -2.36
C LYS A 30 14.06 -12.37 -1.08
N GLU A 31 14.67 -12.66 0.06
CA GLU A 31 14.06 -12.38 1.36
C GLU A 31 13.82 -10.86 1.47
N PRO A 32 12.64 -10.43 1.93
CA PRO A 32 12.34 -9.01 2.06
C PRO A 32 13.34 -8.35 3.02
N GLY A 33 13.89 -7.22 2.59
CA GLY A 33 14.74 -6.39 3.44
C GLY A 33 13.94 -5.57 4.45
N VAL A 34 12.71 -5.21 4.13
CA VAL A 34 11.77 -4.47 5.00
C VAL A 34 10.33 -4.60 4.51
N THR A 35 9.41 -4.67 5.46
CA THR A 35 7.96 -4.69 5.20
C THR A 35 7.32 -3.43 5.78
N VAL A 36 6.70 -2.62 4.91
CA VAL A 36 6.11 -1.32 5.25
C VAL A 36 4.59 -1.37 5.07
N MET A 37 3.85 -0.85 6.06
CA MET A 37 2.40 -0.93 6.12
C MET A 37 1.76 0.45 6.29
N SER A 38 0.61 0.66 5.66
CA SER A 38 -0.33 1.75 5.94
C SER A 38 -1.59 1.20 6.57
N TYR A 39 -2.07 1.80 7.68
CA TYR A 39 -3.27 1.35 8.35
C TYR A 39 -4.03 2.49 9.03
N ASN A 40 -5.17 2.89 8.47
CA ASN A 40 -6.12 3.75 9.18
C ASN A 40 -6.86 2.91 10.25
N LEU A 41 -6.71 3.31 11.51
CA LEU A 41 -7.22 2.55 12.66
C LEU A 41 -8.71 2.74 12.90
N TYR A 42 -9.30 3.81 12.35
CA TYR A 42 -10.65 4.25 12.67
C TYR A 42 -10.92 4.36 14.17
N ARG A 43 -11.09 5.60 14.65
CA ARG A 43 -11.42 5.88 16.06
C ARG A 43 -10.52 5.17 17.07
N GLY A 44 -9.21 5.22 16.82
CA GLY A 44 -8.20 4.67 17.73
C GLY A 44 -8.09 3.16 17.74
N GLY A 45 -8.59 2.47 16.71
CA GLY A 45 -8.44 1.03 16.56
C GLY A 45 -9.28 0.19 17.51
N THR A 46 -10.38 0.76 18.04
CA THR A 46 -11.27 0.07 18.99
C THR A 46 -12.72 0.03 18.51
N MET A 47 -12.90 0.01 17.20
CA MET A 47 -14.23 -0.03 16.60
C MET A 47 -15.00 -1.29 17.01
N ARG A 48 -16.32 -1.16 17.15
CA ARG A 48 -17.22 -2.24 17.54
C ARG A 48 -16.81 -2.93 18.85
N SER A 49 -16.29 -2.15 19.81
CA SER A 49 -15.81 -2.64 21.10
C SER A 49 -14.68 -3.68 20.99
N GLN A 50 -13.95 -3.69 19.87
CA GLN A 50 -12.77 -4.54 19.77
C GLN A 50 -11.66 -4.03 20.68
N PRO A 51 -10.92 -4.92 21.36
CA PRO A 51 -9.77 -4.52 22.16
C PRO A 51 -8.62 -4.05 21.22
N LEU A 52 -7.79 -3.15 21.72
CA LEU A 52 -6.64 -2.64 20.96
C LEU A 52 -5.64 -3.75 20.58
N SER A 53 -5.61 -4.85 21.32
CA SER A 53 -4.84 -6.05 20.96
C SER A 53 -5.28 -6.67 19.62
N GLN A 54 -6.53 -6.47 19.21
CA GLN A 54 -6.99 -6.91 17.90
C GLN A 54 -6.38 -6.06 16.78
N THR A 55 -6.20 -4.76 17.00
CA THR A 55 -5.47 -3.87 16.08
C THR A 55 -3.98 -4.25 16.01
N ALA A 56 -3.37 -4.55 17.16
CA ALA A 56 -2.00 -5.07 17.20
C ALA A 56 -1.86 -6.38 16.40
N LYS A 57 -2.85 -7.28 16.51
CA LYS A 57 -2.88 -8.53 15.74
C LYS A 57 -2.90 -8.31 14.23
N VAL A 58 -3.63 -7.31 13.74
CA VAL A 58 -3.63 -6.96 12.29
C VAL A 58 -2.22 -6.63 11.83
N ILE A 59 -1.46 -5.85 12.60
CA ILE A 59 -0.08 -5.45 12.28
C ILE A 59 0.86 -6.67 12.35
N GLN A 60 0.69 -7.52 13.36
CA GLN A 60 1.49 -8.73 13.54
C GLN A 60 1.24 -9.76 12.43
N ASP A 61 -0.02 -10.02 12.10
CA ASP A 61 -0.40 -10.98 11.05
C ASP A 61 0.06 -10.50 9.64
N ALA A 62 0.21 -9.17 9.45
CA ALA A 62 0.80 -8.59 8.26
C ALA A 62 2.32 -8.75 8.18
N ASN A 63 2.97 -9.20 9.26
CA ASN A 63 4.43 -9.27 9.40
C ASN A 63 5.12 -7.95 9.02
N ALA A 64 4.53 -6.82 9.46
CA ALA A 64 5.06 -5.50 9.18
C ALA A 64 6.29 -5.19 10.06
N ASP A 65 7.27 -4.48 9.52
CA ASP A 65 8.44 -3.96 10.25
C ASP A 65 8.25 -2.49 10.63
N ILE A 66 7.54 -1.78 9.77
CA ILE A 66 7.22 -0.36 9.90
C ILE A 66 5.75 -0.16 9.55
N VAL A 67 5.00 0.53 10.40
CA VAL A 67 3.61 0.88 10.12
C VAL A 67 3.36 2.36 10.33
N GLY A 68 2.79 3.02 9.33
CA GLY A 68 2.16 4.32 9.50
C GLY A 68 0.68 4.15 9.78
N VAL A 69 0.24 4.62 10.95
CA VAL A 69 -1.16 4.54 11.36
C VAL A 69 -1.81 5.91 11.35
N GLN A 70 -3.10 5.96 11.02
CA GLN A 70 -3.94 7.13 10.99
C GLN A 70 -5.11 6.92 11.95
N GLU A 71 -5.76 8.02 12.37
CA GLU A 71 -6.91 8.02 13.29
C GLU A 71 -6.64 7.30 14.62
N THR A 72 -5.51 7.58 15.24
CA THR A 72 -5.13 6.97 16.53
C THR A 72 -6.01 7.42 17.71
N LEU A 73 -6.81 8.50 17.54
CA LEU A 73 -7.67 9.06 18.56
C LEU A 73 -9.00 8.30 18.66
N SER A 74 -9.25 7.69 19.80
CA SER A 74 -10.60 7.34 20.25
C SER A 74 -11.31 8.57 20.85
N PRO A 75 -12.61 8.55 21.14
CA PRO A 75 -13.30 9.76 21.63
C PRO A 75 -12.65 10.48 22.82
N LYS A 76 -11.82 9.79 23.60
CA LYS A 76 -11.22 10.34 24.83
C LYS A 76 -9.70 10.11 24.95
N VAL A 77 -9.13 9.20 24.15
CA VAL A 77 -7.75 8.73 24.35
C VAL A 77 -7.08 8.54 22.99
N ASP A 78 -5.88 9.07 22.84
CA ASP A 78 -4.99 8.70 21.73
C ASP A 78 -4.34 7.35 22.06
N ASN A 79 -4.56 6.36 21.23
CA ASN A 79 -4.10 4.99 21.44
C ASN A 79 -2.74 4.69 20.80
N ALA A 80 -2.08 5.68 20.20
CA ALA A 80 -0.80 5.48 19.49
C ALA A 80 0.25 4.82 20.40
N GLU A 81 0.54 5.42 21.56
CA GLU A 81 1.51 4.90 22.52
C GLU A 81 1.14 3.52 23.06
N LYS A 82 -0.15 3.31 23.39
CA LYS A 82 -0.62 2.02 23.87
C LYS A 82 -0.45 0.92 22.84
N LEU A 83 -0.73 1.22 21.56
CA LEU A 83 -0.57 0.27 20.48
C LEU A 83 0.92 -0.07 20.26
N ALA A 84 1.79 0.95 20.25
CA ALA A 84 3.23 0.74 20.15
C ALA A 84 3.79 -0.10 21.32
N THR A 85 3.28 0.13 22.55
CA THR A 85 3.64 -0.65 23.75
C THR A 85 3.18 -2.11 23.63
N LEU A 86 1.97 -2.37 23.13
CA LEU A 86 1.48 -3.74 22.88
C LEU A 86 2.33 -4.48 21.84
N LEU A 87 2.88 -3.76 20.85
CA LEU A 87 3.79 -4.31 19.83
C LEU A 87 5.23 -4.45 20.36
N GLY A 88 5.62 -3.75 21.42
CA GLY A 88 7.00 -3.63 21.90
C GLY A 88 7.88 -2.80 20.94
N TRP A 89 7.31 -1.83 20.24
CA TRP A 89 7.95 -1.09 19.18
C TRP A 89 8.28 0.35 19.56
N ASN A 90 9.31 0.92 18.91
CA ASN A 90 9.55 2.36 18.89
C ASN A 90 8.44 3.08 18.14
N PHE A 91 8.16 4.34 18.51
CA PHE A 91 7.11 5.09 17.86
C PHE A 91 7.42 6.59 17.81
N TYR A 92 6.76 7.25 16.86
CA TYR A 92 6.74 8.70 16.70
C TYR A 92 5.31 9.16 16.42
N VAL A 93 4.74 9.94 17.35
CA VAL A 93 3.42 10.55 17.17
C VAL A 93 3.58 11.85 16.40
N SER A 94 2.97 11.90 15.24
CA SER A 94 2.89 13.10 14.41
C SER A 94 1.60 13.88 14.69
N ARG A 95 1.47 15.05 14.07
CA ARG A 95 0.26 15.88 14.19
C ARG A 95 -0.97 15.15 13.65
N ARG A 96 -2.18 15.56 14.10
CA ARG A 96 -3.48 15.07 13.62
C ARG A 96 -3.68 13.56 13.80
N HIS A 97 -3.30 13.04 14.97
CA HIS A 97 -3.55 11.65 15.34
C HIS A 97 -3.02 10.63 14.34
N LYS A 98 -1.77 10.83 13.93
CA LYS A 98 -0.98 9.91 13.13
C LYS A 98 0.23 9.46 13.91
N CYS A 99 0.66 8.22 13.66
CA CYS A 99 1.84 7.68 14.30
C CYS A 99 2.60 6.78 13.32
N ILE A 100 3.91 6.75 13.41
CA ILE A 100 4.75 5.74 12.79
C ILE A 100 5.29 4.86 13.91
N MET A 101 5.14 3.55 13.75
CA MET A 101 5.63 2.55 14.70
C MET A 101 6.57 1.59 13.97
N THR A 102 7.64 1.17 14.65
CA THR A 102 8.63 0.27 14.05
C THR A 102 9.44 -0.41 15.14
N HIS A 103 9.87 -1.65 14.88
CA HIS A 103 10.86 -2.29 15.74
C HIS A 103 12.30 -1.86 15.42
N HIS A 104 12.51 -1.15 14.31
CA HIS A 104 13.80 -0.59 13.97
C HIS A 104 14.17 0.61 14.84
N LYS A 105 15.47 0.92 14.92
CA LYS A 105 15.97 2.08 15.65
C LYS A 105 15.58 3.36 14.89
N ILE A 106 14.80 4.23 15.53
CA ILE A 106 14.57 5.60 15.05
C ILE A 106 15.83 6.39 15.34
N VAL A 107 16.42 7.02 14.32
CA VAL A 107 17.65 7.81 14.43
C VAL A 107 17.40 9.29 14.31
N ASP A 108 16.24 9.70 13.77
CA ASP A 108 15.87 11.11 13.66
C ASP A 108 14.34 11.27 13.55
N HIS A 109 13.83 12.39 14.02
CA HIS A 109 12.42 12.80 13.91
C HIS A 109 12.30 13.97 12.93
N LEU A 110 11.33 13.89 12.04
CA LEU A 110 11.02 14.91 11.04
C LEU A 110 9.59 15.41 11.25
N ASP A 111 9.21 16.53 10.65
CA ASP A 111 7.80 16.92 10.66
C ASP A 111 6.98 15.95 9.78
N GLY A 112 6.15 15.14 10.41
CA GLY A 112 5.33 14.10 9.74
C GLY A 112 6.06 12.81 9.40
N GLY A 113 7.33 12.63 9.78
CA GLY A 113 8.13 11.46 9.42
C GLY A 113 9.24 11.12 10.40
N ILE A 114 9.95 10.05 10.10
CA ILE A 114 11.14 9.60 10.84
C ILE A 114 12.24 9.15 9.88
N ARG A 115 13.47 9.11 10.38
CA ARG A 115 14.57 8.37 9.78
C ARG A 115 14.87 7.15 10.62
N VAL A 116 14.92 5.99 10.01
CA VAL A 116 15.23 4.72 10.68
C VAL A 116 16.52 4.13 10.17
N LYS A 117 17.18 3.31 11.02
CA LYS A 117 18.30 2.46 10.61
C LYS A 117 17.76 1.08 10.25
N MET A 118 17.96 0.68 9.00
CA MET A 118 17.53 -0.61 8.46
C MET A 118 18.47 -1.75 8.91
N PRO A 119 18.04 -3.02 8.81
CA PRO A 119 18.90 -4.18 9.10
C PRO A 119 20.19 -4.22 8.27
N SER A 120 20.13 -3.74 7.02
CA SER A 120 21.30 -3.58 6.14
C SER A 120 22.34 -2.57 6.64
N GLY A 121 22.00 -1.78 7.66
CA GLY A 121 22.80 -0.65 8.13
C GLY A 121 22.51 0.66 7.40
N GLN A 122 21.82 0.64 6.27
CA GLN A 122 21.37 1.82 5.55
C GLN A 122 20.28 2.57 6.33
N HIS A 123 20.06 3.84 6.01
CA HIS A 123 18.94 4.61 6.54
C HIS A 123 17.80 4.65 5.53
N ALA A 124 16.57 4.80 6.03
CA ALA A 124 15.40 5.08 5.23
C ALA A 124 14.55 6.17 5.89
N TYR A 125 13.82 6.93 5.09
CA TYR A 125 12.84 7.92 5.56
C TYR A 125 11.44 7.37 5.41
N ILE A 126 10.63 7.54 6.45
CA ILE A 126 9.23 7.12 6.47
C ILE A 126 8.37 8.32 6.85
N PHE A 127 7.36 8.60 6.02
CA PHE A 127 6.33 9.61 6.28
C PHE A 127 4.95 8.96 6.37
N THR A 128 4.08 9.48 7.23
CA THR A 128 2.68 9.06 7.30
C THR A 128 1.74 10.23 7.04
N LEU A 129 0.75 9.99 6.17
CA LEU A 129 -0.28 10.96 5.80
C LEU A 129 -1.66 10.55 6.30
N HIS A 130 -2.50 11.54 6.51
CA HIS A 130 -3.96 11.41 6.56
C HIS A 130 -4.51 12.71 5.99
N LEU A 131 -4.88 12.68 4.71
CA LEU A 131 -5.34 13.86 3.99
C LEU A 131 -6.81 14.15 4.30
N ALA A 132 -7.28 15.34 3.93
CA ALA A 132 -8.65 15.77 4.19
C ALA A 132 -9.68 14.80 3.57
N SER A 133 -10.58 14.26 4.40
CA SER A 133 -11.62 13.32 3.97
C SER A 133 -12.73 13.96 3.15
N ASN A 134 -12.91 15.28 3.25
CA ASN A 134 -14.01 15.99 2.63
C ASN A 134 -13.54 17.24 1.86
N PRO A 135 -14.18 17.52 0.69
CA PRO A 135 -15.17 16.70 -0.01
C PRO A 135 -14.54 15.45 -0.65
N TYR A 136 -15.30 14.35 -0.71
CA TYR A 136 -14.88 13.10 -1.36
C TYR A 136 -15.42 13.06 -2.79
N GLN A 137 -14.56 13.21 -3.78
CA GLN A 137 -14.96 13.39 -5.18
C GLN A 137 -15.66 12.17 -5.79
N PRO A 138 -15.31 10.90 -5.45
CA PRO A 138 -16.11 9.76 -5.90
C PRO A 138 -17.59 9.90 -5.55
N TYR A 139 -17.93 10.31 -4.34
CA TYR A 139 -19.33 10.53 -3.95
C TYR A 139 -19.98 11.68 -4.68
N GLN A 140 -19.25 12.77 -4.91
CA GLN A 140 -19.79 13.90 -5.69
C GLN A 140 -20.11 13.49 -7.13
N LEU A 141 -19.24 12.68 -7.77
CA LEU A 141 -19.40 12.18 -9.14
C LEU A 141 -20.54 11.15 -9.26
N LEU A 142 -20.69 10.29 -8.26
CA LEU A 142 -21.71 9.24 -8.22
C LEU A 142 -23.04 9.71 -7.65
N SER A 143 -23.14 10.98 -7.24
CA SER A 143 -24.34 11.54 -6.59
C SER A 143 -24.70 10.78 -5.28
N ILE A 144 -23.71 10.26 -4.57
CA ILE A 144 -23.90 9.57 -3.29
C ILE A 144 -23.90 10.58 -2.15
N ARG A 145 -24.91 10.48 -1.26
CA ARG A 145 -24.99 11.24 0.00
C ARG A 145 -25.12 10.28 1.18
N PRO A 146 -23.99 9.79 1.71
CA PRO A 146 -24.04 8.88 2.85
C PRO A 146 -24.60 9.61 4.07
N LYS A 147 -25.49 8.95 4.81
CA LYS A 147 -26.20 9.52 5.97
C LYS A 147 -25.28 10.00 7.10
N TRP A 148 -24.11 9.41 7.21
CA TRP A 148 -23.09 9.76 8.22
C TRP A 148 -22.20 10.94 7.80
N HIS A 149 -22.28 11.39 6.54
CA HIS A 149 -21.40 12.43 6.00
C HIS A 149 -21.82 13.82 6.51
N LYS A 150 -20.92 14.54 7.17
CA LYS A 150 -21.16 15.86 7.76
C LYS A 150 -21.42 16.96 6.71
N HIS A 151 -21.04 16.74 5.45
CA HIS A 151 -21.13 17.73 4.36
C HIS A 151 -22.14 17.32 3.28
N GLN A 152 -23.38 17.08 3.72
CA GLN A 152 -24.47 16.70 2.79
C GLN A 152 -24.77 17.77 1.72
N ASP A 153 -24.38 19.02 1.99
CA ASP A 153 -24.60 20.16 1.07
C ASP A 153 -23.48 20.32 0.03
N THR A 154 -22.47 19.45 0.02
CA THR A 154 -21.42 19.50 -0.99
C THR A 154 -22.03 19.26 -2.38
N PRO A 155 -21.83 20.16 -3.37
CA PRO A 155 -22.47 20.03 -4.68
C PRO A 155 -21.97 18.77 -5.41
N PHE A 156 -22.88 18.14 -6.16
CA PHE A 156 -22.48 17.09 -7.10
C PHE A 156 -21.74 17.71 -8.27
N ILE A 157 -20.83 16.94 -8.82
CA ILE A 157 -19.98 17.30 -9.96
C ILE A 157 -20.13 16.24 -11.06
N LYS A 158 -19.80 16.58 -12.30
CA LYS A 158 -20.03 15.69 -13.44
C LYS A 158 -18.82 15.50 -14.34
N THR A 159 -17.80 16.32 -14.17
CA THR A 159 -16.65 16.36 -15.07
C THR A 159 -15.34 16.07 -14.36
N GLU A 160 -14.35 15.54 -15.08
CA GLU A 160 -12.99 15.34 -14.59
C GLU A 160 -12.37 16.67 -14.12
N THR A 161 -12.60 17.75 -14.86
CA THR A 161 -12.08 19.09 -14.51
C THR A 161 -12.59 19.57 -13.15
N GLU A 162 -13.89 19.42 -12.88
CA GLU A 162 -14.48 19.77 -11.59
C GLU A 162 -13.93 18.89 -10.47
N ALA A 163 -13.79 17.57 -10.72
CA ALA A 163 -13.24 16.63 -9.74
C ALA A 163 -11.80 16.98 -9.37
N ILE A 164 -10.93 17.24 -10.36
CA ILE A 164 -9.55 17.65 -10.15
C ILE A 164 -9.47 18.97 -9.38
N ALA A 165 -10.29 19.96 -9.74
CA ALA A 165 -10.30 21.26 -9.06
C ALA A 165 -10.72 21.13 -7.58
N ALA A 166 -11.77 20.36 -7.30
CA ALA A 166 -12.25 20.11 -5.94
C ALA A 166 -11.24 19.32 -5.10
N ALA A 167 -10.60 18.29 -5.69
CA ALA A 167 -9.57 17.49 -5.04
C ALA A 167 -8.31 18.34 -4.72
N LYS A 168 -7.84 19.15 -5.65
CA LYS A 168 -6.72 20.10 -5.42
C LYS A 168 -7.05 21.10 -4.31
N LYS A 169 -8.26 21.64 -4.28
CA LYS A 169 -8.69 22.55 -3.22
C LYS A 169 -8.68 21.87 -1.85
N ALA A 170 -9.08 20.62 -1.78
CA ALA A 170 -9.17 19.87 -0.52
C ALA A 170 -7.79 19.43 0.02
N ARG A 171 -6.91 18.92 -0.84
CA ARG A 171 -5.70 18.15 -0.43
C ARG A 171 -4.40 18.68 -1.02
N GLY A 172 -4.47 19.61 -1.99
CA GLY A 172 -3.31 20.06 -2.74
C GLY A 172 -2.21 20.68 -1.87
N SER A 173 -2.56 21.45 -0.83
CA SER A 173 -1.58 22.04 0.08
C SER A 173 -0.88 21.00 0.96
N GLU A 174 -1.59 19.96 1.39
CA GLU A 174 -1.02 18.93 2.26
C GLU A 174 0.00 18.06 1.47
N ILE A 175 -0.35 17.66 0.24
CA ILE A 175 0.58 16.91 -0.60
C ILE A 175 1.78 17.75 -1.05
N ALA A 176 1.58 19.04 -1.35
CA ALA A 176 2.67 19.95 -1.68
C ALA A 176 3.65 20.11 -0.50
N THR A 177 3.13 20.22 0.72
CA THR A 177 3.96 20.30 1.95
C THR A 177 4.81 19.04 2.12
N LEU A 178 4.22 17.85 1.97
CA LEU A 178 4.98 16.60 2.01
C LEU A 178 6.11 16.59 0.97
N LEU A 179 5.81 16.93 -0.27
CA LEU A 179 6.80 16.88 -1.34
C LEU A 179 7.94 17.89 -1.13
N LEU A 180 7.66 19.06 -0.54
CA LEU A 180 8.70 20.00 -0.11
C LEU A 180 9.58 19.40 0.97
N GLN A 181 9.01 18.74 1.98
CA GLN A 181 9.75 18.06 3.04
C GLN A 181 10.66 16.96 2.46
N VAL A 182 10.14 16.11 1.59
CA VAL A 182 10.91 15.06 0.91
C VAL A 182 12.06 15.68 0.09
N ASN A 183 11.78 16.75 -0.63
CA ASN A 183 12.81 17.43 -1.42
C ASN A 183 13.89 18.13 -0.56
N SER A 184 13.61 18.40 0.70
CA SER A 184 14.57 19.00 1.64
C SER A 184 15.39 17.97 2.44
N LEU A 185 15.15 16.67 2.27
CA LEU A 185 15.90 15.64 2.98
C LEU A 185 17.40 15.75 2.70
N PRO A 186 18.25 15.62 3.74
CA PRO A 186 19.69 15.78 3.58
C PRO A 186 20.35 14.65 2.79
N ASP A 187 19.86 13.40 2.95
CA ASP A 187 20.33 12.24 2.23
C ASP A 187 19.35 11.91 1.08
N LYS A 188 19.78 12.21 -0.15
CA LYS A 188 18.96 12.04 -1.36
C LYS A 188 18.97 10.63 -1.89
N GLU A 189 19.94 9.83 -1.47
CA GLU A 189 20.10 8.44 -1.92
C GLU A 189 19.31 7.47 -1.03
N ALA A 190 19.00 7.88 0.20
CA ALA A 190 18.24 7.04 1.11
C ALA A 190 16.82 6.77 0.59
N PRO A 191 16.34 5.53 0.71
CA PRO A 191 14.95 5.20 0.42
C PRO A 191 13.96 6.07 1.19
N VAL A 192 12.89 6.46 0.51
CA VAL A 192 11.78 7.20 1.09
C VAL A 192 10.48 6.42 0.91
N PHE A 193 9.81 6.13 2.01
CA PHE A 193 8.49 5.52 2.04
C PHE A 193 7.46 6.55 2.52
N VAL A 194 6.34 6.63 1.81
CA VAL A 194 5.20 7.47 2.19
C VAL A 194 3.98 6.57 2.27
N VAL A 195 3.41 6.48 3.46
CA VAL A 195 2.24 5.65 3.73
C VAL A 195 1.09 6.51 4.26
N GLY A 196 -0.14 6.09 4.04
CA GLY A 196 -1.26 6.83 4.63
C GLY A 196 -2.58 6.62 3.91
N ASP A 197 -3.61 7.16 4.57
CA ASP A 197 -4.91 7.39 4.00
C ASP A 197 -4.90 8.75 3.27
N PHE A 198 -4.96 8.68 1.95
CA PHE A 198 -4.97 9.87 1.08
C PHE A 198 -6.36 10.46 0.93
N ASN A 199 -7.40 9.74 1.38
CA ASN A 199 -8.80 10.15 1.21
C ASN A 199 -9.13 10.58 -0.23
N GLU A 200 -8.38 10.06 -1.18
CA GLU A 200 -8.48 10.30 -2.62
C GLU A 200 -8.00 9.05 -3.36
N PRO A 201 -8.75 8.54 -4.34
CA PRO A 201 -8.30 7.42 -5.15
C PRO A 201 -7.06 7.74 -5.99
N SER A 202 -6.46 6.72 -6.58
CA SER A 202 -5.34 6.91 -7.51
C SER A 202 -5.82 7.20 -8.94
N HIS A 203 -5.07 8.07 -9.64
CA HIS A 203 -5.21 8.24 -11.09
C HIS A 203 -4.93 6.93 -11.87
N LEU A 204 -4.24 5.96 -11.22
CA LEU A 204 -3.98 4.63 -11.78
C LEU A 204 -5.16 3.66 -11.59
N ASP A 205 -6.19 4.07 -10.83
CA ASP A 205 -7.39 3.28 -10.57
C ASP A 205 -8.61 3.85 -11.33
N TRP A 206 -8.71 5.17 -11.41
CA TRP A 206 -9.79 5.87 -12.12
C TRP A 206 -9.40 6.14 -13.58
N THR A 207 -9.17 5.09 -14.33
CA THR A 207 -8.69 5.10 -15.72
C THR A 207 -9.85 5.13 -16.73
N ASN A 208 -9.53 5.32 -18.02
CA ASN A 208 -10.51 5.14 -19.10
C ASN A 208 -11.10 3.72 -19.10
N LYS A 209 -10.25 2.70 -18.91
CA LYS A 209 -10.66 1.30 -18.86
C LYS A 209 -11.67 1.04 -17.74
N ALA A 210 -11.43 1.60 -16.56
CA ALA A 210 -12.34 1.50 -15.42
C ALA A 210 -13.67 2.23 -15.69
N ALA A 211 -13.65 3.38 -16.35
CA ALA A 211 -14.85 4.11 -16.74
C ALA A 211 -15.65 3.36 -17.83
N GLU A 212 -15.00 2.86 -18.86
CA GLU A 212 -15.62 2.09 -19.95
C GLU A 212 -16.28 0.79 -19.44
N SER A 213 -15.72 0.20 -18.38
CA SER A 213 -16.31 -1.00 -17.73
C SER A 213 -17.51 -0.68 -16.84
N GLY A 214 -17.80 0.58 -16.56
CA GLY A 214 -18.84 1.01 -15.64
C GLY A 214 -18.45 0.97 -14.16
N ARG A 215 -17.19 0.66 -13.81
CA ARG A 215 -16.72 0.67 -12.41
C ARG A 215 -16.75 2.08 -11.83
N HIS A 216 -16.35 3.06 -12.63
CA HIS A 216 -16.40 4.49 -12.29
C HIS A 216 -17.22 5.25 -13.33
N PRO A 217 -17.86 6.36 -12.97
CA PRO A 217 -18.70 7.10 -13.91
C PRO A 217 -17.88 7.77 -15.02
N ILE A 218 -16.66 8.16 -14.72
CA ILE A 218 -15.70 8.80 -15.64
C ILE A 218 -14.27 8.48 -15.19
N LYS A 219 -13.31 8.68 -16.08
CA LYS A 219 -11.89 8.75 -15.72
C LYS A 219 -11.63 10.02 -14.90
N VAL A 220 -10.72 9.94 -13.91
CA VAL A 220 -10.22 11.11 -13.19
C VAL A 220 -8.71 10.97 -12.93
N ALA A 221 -7.93 11.93 -13.42
CA ALA A 221 -6.51 12.04 -13.11
C ALA A 221 -6.32 12.68 -11.72
N TYR A 222 -6.61 11.93 -10.66
CA TYR A 222 -6.57 12.41 -9.29
C TYR A 222 -5.23 13.06 -8.92
N PRO A 223 -5.25 14.31 -8.42
CA PRO A 223 -4.06 15.13 -8.34
C PRO A 223 -3.04 14.70 -7.29
N THR A 224 -3.46 14.07 -6.17
CA THR A 224 -2.50 13.66 -5.12
C THR A 224 -1.61 12.52 -5.59
N SER A 225 -2.20 11.46 -6.12
CA SER A 225 -1.48 10.32 -6.66
C SER A 225 -0.63 10.69 -7.88
N LEU A 226 -1.15 11.59 -8.73
CA LEU A 226 -0.40 12.11 -9.88
C LEU A 226 0.81 12.96 -9.43
N ALA A 227 0.67 13.75 -8.35
CA ALA A 227 1.77 14.51 -7.78
C ALA A 227 2.87 13.61 -7.20
N MET A 228 2.49 12.51 -6.51
CA MET A 228 3.43 11.50 -6.03
C MET A 228 4.23 10.87 -7.18
N THR A 229 3.55 10.43 -8.23
CA THR A 229 4.21 9.84 -9.41
C THR A 229 5.15 10.83 -10.09
N ARG A 230 4.74 12.09 -10.26
CA ARG A 230 5.59 13.16 -10.85
C ARG A 230 6.81 13.49 -9.98
N ALA A 231 6.71 13.29 -8.67
CA ALA A 231 7.85 13.45 -7.75
C ALA A 231 8.77 12.21 -7.71
N GLY A 232 8.52 11.21 -8.56
CA GLY A 232 9.33 10.01 -8.69
C GLY A 232 8.97 8.88 -7.73
N PHE A 233 7.85 8.97 -7.01
CA PHE A 233 7.34 7.87 -6.21
C PHE A 233 6.63 6.83 -7.08
N LYS A 234 6.79 5.57 -6.71
CA LYS A 234 6.03 4.43 -7.27
C LYS A 234 4.99 4.00 -6.24
N ASP A 235 3.81 3.63 -6.71
CA ASP A 235 2.74 3.00 -5.94
C ASP A 235 3.06 1.50 -5.83
N ALA A 236 3.28 0.98 -4.63
CA ALA A 236 3.68 -0.41 -4.43
C ALA A 236 2.62 -1.38 -4.98
N TRP A 237 1.32 -1.13 -4.71
CA TRP A 237 0.24 -1.98 -5.20
C TRP A 237 0.20 -2.02 -6.73
N ARG A 238 0.24 -0.86 -7.40
CA ARG A 238 0.20 -0.81 -8.87
C ARG A 238 1.49 -1.24 -9.55
N THR A 239 2.61 -1.26 -8.83
CA THR A 239 3.85 -1.84 -9.34
C THR A 239 3.76 -3.37 -9.43
N VAL A 240 3.16 -4.02 -8.43
CA VAL A 240 2.97 -5.48 -8.41
C VAL A 240 1.73 -5.88 -9.23
N TYR A 241 0.65 -5.13 -9.10
CA TYR A 241 -0.65 -5.39 -9.75
C TYR A 241 -1.04 -4.25 -10.69
N PRO A 242 -0.49 -4.19 -11.91
CA PRO A 242 -0.71 -3.05 -12.82
C PRO A 242 -2.13 -3.00 -13.41
N ASP A 243 -2.89 -4.10 -13.41
CA ASP A 243 -4.26 -4.14 -13.94
C ASP A 243 -5.27 -3.81 -12.82
N GLU A 244 -5.80 -2.59 -12.86
CA GLU A 244 -6.74 -2.06 -11.88
C GLU A 244 -8.09 -2.76 -11.90
N MET A 245 -8.42 -3.42 -13.02
CA MET A 245 -9.67 -4.16 -13.15
C MET A 245 -9.61 -5.53 -12.50
N LYS A 246 -8.47 -6.20 -12.61
CA LYS A 246 -8.26 -7.53 -12.00
C LYS A 246 -7.94 -7.45 -10.52
N ASN A 247 -7.15 -6.45 -10.14
CA ASN A 247 -6.66 -6.27 -8.77
C ASN A 247 -7.03 -4.88 -8.25
N PRO A 248 -8.30 -4.60 -7.93
CA PRO A 248 -8.72 -3.28 -7.50
C PRO A 248 -8.04 -2.83 -6.19
N GLY A 249 -7.78 -3.75 -5.26
CA GLY A 249 -7.09 -3.46 -4.01
C GLY A 249 -7.87 -2.51 -3.09
N PHE A 250 -9.20 -2.62 -3.06
CA PHE A 250 -10.05 -1.73 -2.27
C PHE A 250 -9.66 -1.73 -0.79
N THR A 251 -9.26 -0.58 -0.27
CA THR A 251 -8.94 -0.39 1.13
C THR A 251 -10.12 0.16 1.92
N TRP A 252 -11.00 0.92 1.28
CA TRP A 252 -12.19 1.46 1.93
C TRP A 252 -13.46 1.04 1.17
N SER A 253 -14.47 0.44 1.76
CA SER A 253 -14.55 0.13 3.19
C SER A 253 -14.97 -1.31 3.43
N PRO A 254 -14.40 -2.02 4.44
CA PRO A 254 -14.84 -3.35 4.84
C PRO A 254 -16.19 -3.37 5.54
N MET A 255 -16.78 -2.20 5.82
CA MET A 255 -18.08 -2.10 6.52
C MET A 255 -19.28 -2.29 5.61
N TYR A 256 -19.11 -2.17 4.32
CA TYR A 256 -20.18 -2.17 3.33
C TYR A 256 -19.95 -3.27 2.30
N LYS A 257 -21.04 -3.77 1.73
CA LYS A 257 -20.95 -4.65 0.57
C LYS A 257 -20.53 -3.85 -0.66
N THR A 258 -19.84 -4.49 -1.58
CA THR A 258 -19.36 -3.83 -2.82
C THR A 258 -20.47 -3.36 -3.75
N ASP A 259 -21.67 -3.90 -3.62
CA ASP A 259 -22.88 -3.54 -4.37
C ASP A 259 -23.83 -2.61 -3.58
N GLU A 260 -23.42 -2.11 -2.42
CA GLU A 260 -24.23 -1.18 -1.61
C GLU A 260 -24.35 0.18 -2.32
N PRO A 261 -25.57 0.64 -2.70
CA PRO A 261 -25.75 1.85 -3.51
C PRO A 261 -25.45 3.16 -2.77
N THR A 262 -25.29 3.11 -1.44
CA THR A 262 -25.03 4.29 -0.60
C THR A 262 -23.55 4.53 -0.33
N THR A 263 -22.69 3.74 -0.94
CA THR A 263 -21.23 3.82 -0.81
C THR A 263 -20.53 3.51 -2.13
N HIS A 264 -19.23 3.72 -2.18
CA HIS A 264 -18.37 3.33 -3.29
C HIS A 264 -17.05 2.82 -2.72
N HIS A 265 -16.56 1.73 -3.26
CA HIS A 265 -15.32 1.13 -2.82
C HIS A 265 -14.16 1.66 -3.63
N ASP A 266 -13.16 2.20 -2.93
CA ASP A 266 -11.95 2.74 -3.52
C ASP A 266 -10.71 2.25 -2.77
N ARG A 267 -9.58 2.31 -3.44
CA ARG A 267 -8.26 2.22 -2.83
C ARG A 267 -7.79 3.63 -2.54
N ILE A 268 -7.72 3.99 -1.26
CA ILE A 268 -7.35 5.31 -0.76
C ILE A 268 -6.21 5.28 0.25
N ASP A 269 -5.82 4.09 0.69
CA ASP A 269 -4.65 3.85 1.52
C ASP A 269 -3.50 3.33 0.65
N PHE A 270 -2.31 3.88 0.82
CA PHE A 270 -1.19 3.62 -0.07
C PHE A 270 0.11 3.35 0.68
N VAL A 271 0.97 2.57 0.05
CA VAL A 271 2.41 2.52 0.30
C VAL A 271 3.10 3.02 -0.97
N TYR A 272 3.62 4.25 -0.92
CA TYR A 272 4.47 4.81 -1.96
C TYR A 272 5.94 4.66 -1.57
N PHE A 273 6.80 4.41 -2.55
CA PHE A 273 8.24 4.29 -2.34
C PHE A 273 9.05 5.00 -3.42
N LYS A 274 10.23 5.44 -3.04
CA LYS A 274 11.23 6.08 -3.92
C LYS A 274 12.62 5.77 -3.40
N GLY A 275 13.57 5.52 -4.28
CA GLY A 275 14.99 5.27 -4.00
C GLY A 275 15.62 4.46 -5.11
N GLU A 276 16.93 4.65 -5.33
CA GLU A 276 17.68 3.82 -6.27
C GLU A 276 17.81 2.41 -5.72
N GLY A 277 17.61 1.41 -6.58
CA GLY A 277 17.69 -0.01 -6.21
C GLY A 277 16.56 -0.50 -5.28
N VAL A 278 15.58 0.35 -4.92
CA VAL A 278 14.41 -0.10 -4.15
C VAL A 278 13.40 -0.75 -5.08
N GLU A 279 13.12 -2.01 -4.82
CA GLU A 279 12.16 -2.81 -5.57
C GLU A 279 11.11 -3.37 -4.62
N VAL A 280 9.83 -3.29 -5.01
CA VAL A 280 8.77 -3.97 -4.29
C VAL A 280 8.76 -5.45 -4.72
N ILE A 281 8.81 -6.35 -3.72
CA ILE A 281 8.82 -7.80 -3.93
C ILE A 281 7.39 -8.34 -3.94
N ASP A 282 6.57 -7.87 -3.00
CA ASP A 282 5.18 -8.30 -2.81
C ASP A 282 4.36 -7.20 -2.15
N THR A 283 3.05 -7.24 -2.34
CA THR A 283 2.11 -6.35 -1.65
C THR A 283 0.80 -7.07 -1.39
N LYS A 284 0.19 -6.83 -0.22
CA LYS A 284 -1.03 -7.50 0.24
C LYS A 284 -1.99 -6.52 0.87
N ILE A 285 -3.27 -6.85 0.76
CA ILE A 285 -4.34 -6.24 1.54
C ILE A 285 -4.59 -7.10 2.79
N VAL A 286 -4.70 -6.45 3.95
CA VAL A 286 -5.09 -7.08 5.21
C VAL A 286 -6.51 -6.62 5.55
N GLY A 287 -7.43 -7.56 5.75
CA GLY A 287 -8.83 -7.21 5.90
C GLY A 287 -9.70 -8.30 6.54
N GLU A 288 -10.99 -8.15 6.35
CA GLU A 288 -12.05 -8.90 7.05
C GLU A 288 -12.42 -10.23 6.40
N SER A 289 -12.13 -10.40 5.11
CA SER A 289 -12.60 -11.58 4.38
C SER A 289 -11.67 -11.97 3.22
N LYS A 290 -11.76 -13.23 2.79
CA LYS A 290 -10.97 -13.78 1.67
C LYS A 290 -11.36 -13.19 0.31
N GLU A 291 -12.55 -12.64 0.17
CA GLU A 291 -13.02 -12.01 -1.05
C GLU A 291 -12.32 -10.68 -1.29
N ASN A 292 -11.87 -10.02 -0.20
CA ASN A 292 -11.39 -8.64 -0.24
C ASN A 292 -9.95 -8.46 0.25
N ALA A 293 -9.33 -9.49 0.81
CA ALA A 293 -8.01 -9.39 1.43
C ALA A 293 -7.19 -10.67 1.24
N ASP A 294 -5.89 -10.48 1.13
CA ASP A 294 -4.89 -11.56 1.05
C ASP A 294 -4.61 -12.15 2.44
N ILE A 295 -4.62 -11.29 3.48
CA ILE A 295 -4.46 -11.66 4.88
C ILE A 295 -5.75 -11.35 5.61
N VAL A 296 -6.39 -12.39 6.16
CA VAL A 296 -7.70 -12.25 6.82
C VAL A 296 -7.55 -12.24 8.33
N VAL A 297 -8.08 -11.20 8.97
CA VAL A 297 -8.12 -11.06 10.43
C VAL A 297 -9.57 -10.87 10.89
N VAL A 298 -10.06 -11.76 11.74
CA VAL A 298 -11.44 -11.73 12.24
C VAL A 298 -11.45 -11.78 13.78
N PRO A 299 -12.22 -10.90 14.43
CA PRO A 299 -12.95 -9.75 13.91
C PRO A 299 -11.99 -8.65 13.41
N TYR A 300 -12.40 -7.91 12.38
CA TYR A 300 -11.57 -6.83 11.84
C TYR A 300 -11.92 -5.50 12.52
N PRO A 301 -10.92 -4.76 13.07
CA PRO A 301 -11.19 -3.65 13.99
C PRO A 301 -11.27 -2.26 13.36
N SER A 302 -11.20 -2.14 12.01
CA SER A 302 -11.24 -0.86 11.31
C SER A 302 -12.28 -0.84 10.18
N ASP A 303 -12.65 0.35 9.71
CA ASP A 303 -13.41 0.57 8.47
C ASP A 303 -12.50 0.76 7.24
N HIS A 304 -11.18 0.65 7.41
CA HIS A 304 -10.21 0.57 6.34
C HIS A 304 -9.49 -0.78 6.37
N ARG A 305 -9.28 -1.40 5.20
CA ARG A 305 -8.29 -2.47 5.06
C ARG A 305 -6.91 -1.87 5.05
N ALA A 306 -5.96 -2.56 5.65
CA ALA A 306 -4.58 -2.13 5.59
C ALA A 306 -3.91 -2.61 4.30
N VAL A 307 -2.90 -1.87 3.86
CA VAL A 307 -2.02 -2.28 2.76
C VAL A 307 -0.59 -2.44 3.28
N VAL A 308 0.04 -3.55 2.94
CA VAL A 308 1.42 -3.87 3.32
C VAL A 308 2.23 -4.22 2.08
N ALA A 309 3.48 -3.76 2.02
CA ALA A 309 4.40 -4.00 0.92
C ALA A 309 5.77 -4.41 1.43
N SER A 310 6.37 -5.42 0.81
CA SER A 310 7.70 -5.96 1.11
C SER A 310 8.70 -5.53 0.03
N PHE A 311 9.91 -5.13 0.45
CA PHE A 311 10.94 -4.55 -0.39
C PHE A 311 12.27 -5.29 -0.27
#